data_d024997758ad448150575ed3e3e7eb4c
#
_entry.id   d024997758ad448150575ed3e3e7eb4c
#
_cell.length_a   1.000
_cell.length_b   1.000
_cell.length_c   1.000
_cell.angle_alpha   90.00
_cell.angle_beta   90.00
_cell.angle_gamma   90.00
#
_symmetry.space_group_name_H-M   'P 1'
#
loop_
_entity.id
_entity.type
_entity.pdbx_description
1 polymer ?
#
loop_
_entity_poly.entity_id
_entity_poly.type
_entity_poly.pdbx_seq_one_letter_code
_entity_poly.pdbx_strand_id
1 'polypeptide(L)'
;EEPNIDNKNKRSKDVIPFDFIWFLVIVLRKFYKGKNYNKIDIKIGKLLSIFFGIKRDVNNIITISQSFQSIFKGMFPKAILYDYQHGLISSNYYGYVNGNTVAEHILKNQSNVLLYGQGFRNKLLSLDGGEYFEEHSFVIGSIYKDYTKPKVTFNGNILFTLQFTKSHSKEFNDLLLDKTIECFDKIKSYKLDIVLYLKEHPRFENCLATDILYEYDFVKCAPHNLDDCFELCSLHMTEYSSVLFDSLRAGIPTVLTAFTKEMDIYENEYNFPSNEISVIEKFKQIQDDSFYKKMIVKQIKWSKELYEPFNEKYFIEVIK
;
A
#
# COMPACT_ATOMS: atom_id res chain seq x y z
N GLU A 1 4.50 0.96 -13.45
CA GLU A 1 4.09 2.34 -13.84
C GLU A 1 5.12 2.86 -14.80
N GLU A 2 4.72 3.17 -16.01
CA GLU A 2 5.57 3.92 -16.93
C GLU A 2 5.75 5.32 -16.33
N PRO A 3 6.95 5.83 -16.22
CA PRO A 3 7.17 7.21 -15.81
C PRO A 3 6.59 8.11 -16.89
N ASN A 4 5.41 8.63 -16.66
CA ASN A 4 4.80 9.62 -17.53
C ASN A 4 5.60 10.91 -17.34
N ILE A 5 6.68 11.06 -18.15
CA ILE A 5 7.52 12.24 -18.14
C ILE A 5 6.76 13.35 -18.86
N ASP A 6 5.78 13.93 -18.19
CA ASP A 6 5.17 15.16 -18.63
C ASP A 6 6.20 16.28 -18.45
N ASN A 7 6.87 16.62 -19.54
CA ASN A 7 7.89 17.66 -19.61
C ASN A 7 7.38 19.07 -19.22
N LYS A 8 6.08 19.25 -19.02
CA LYS A 8 5.47 20.54 -18.67
C LYS A 8 5.56 20.88 -17.18
N ASN A 9 5.78 19.89 -16.30
CA ASN A 9 5.89 20.10 -14.86
C ASN A 9 7.28 19.72 -14.32
N LYS A 10 8.33 20.34 -14.84
CA LYS A 10 9.69 20.14 -14.30
C LYS A 10 9.79 20.64 -12.87
N ARG A 11 9.53 19.76 -11.90
CA ARG A 11 9.80 20.00 -10.47
C ARG A 11 11.27 19.78 -10.10
N SER A 12 12.06 19.21 -11.00
CA SER A 12 13.50 19.00 -10.84
C SER A 12 14.29 19.86 -11.81
N LYS A 13 15.50 20.26 -11.39
CA LYS A 13 16.44 21.05 -12.20
C LYS A 13 16.91 20.26 -13.42
N ASP A 14 17.19 18.97 -13.21
CA ASP A 14 17.67 18.07 -14.25
C ASP A 14 16.85 16.77 -14.21
N VAL A 15 16.31 16.33 -15.33
CA VAL A 15 15.66 15.03 -15.48
C VAL A 15 16.56 14.15 -16.34
N ILE A 16 17.01 13.02 -15.78
CA ILE A 16 17.77 12.01 -16.51
C ILE A 16 16.79 10.90 -16.89
N PRO A 17 16.63 10.57 -18.19
CA PRO A 17 15.81 9.44 -18.59
C PRO A 17 16.45 8.14 -18.07
N PHE A 18 15.74 7.46 -17.17
CA PHE A 18 16.25 6.27 -16.50
C PHE A 18 15.94 4.98 -17.28
N ASP A 19 15.06 5.01 -18.27
CA ASP A 19 14.59 3.83 -19.01
C ASP A 19 15.72 3.07 -19.70
N PHE A 20 16.68 3.78 -20.29
CA PHE A 20 17.85 3.16 -20.90
C PHE A 20 18.75 2.48 -19.86
N ILE A 21 18.95 3.11 -18.70
CA ILE A 21 19.70 2.53 -17.58
C ILE A 21 18.98 1.29 -17.07
N TRP A 22 17.64 1.34 -16.95
CA TRP A 22 16.81 0.21 -16.58
C TRP A 22 16.99 -0.99 -17.52
N PHE A 23 16.93 -0.76 -18.81
CA PHE A 23 17.18 -1.77 -19.81
C PHE A 23 18.57 -2.42 -19.64
N LEU A 24 19.62 -1.61 -19.48
CA LEU A 24 20.99 -2.08 -19.23
C LEU A 24 21.07 -2.93 -17.94
N VAL A 25 20.40 -2.48 -16.87
CA VAL A 25 20.35 -3.25 -15.61
C VAL A 25 19.73 -4.63 -15.81
N ILE A 26 18.60 -4.71 -16.53
CA ILE A 26 17.94 -6.00 -16.84
C ILE A 26 18.88 -6.92 -17.63
N VAL A 27 19.54 -6.37 -18.66
CA VAL A 27 20.50 -7.12 -19.48
C VAL A 27 21.67 -7.61 -18.63
N LEU A 28 22.29 -6.73 -17.83
CA LEU A 28 23.41 -7.08 -16.97
C LEU A 28 23.04 -8.12 -15.90
N ARG A 29 21.85 -8.00 -15.29
CA ARG A 29 21.36 -9.01 -14.33
C ARG A 29 21.25 -10.41 -14.95
N LYS A 30 20.89 -10.50 -16.25
CA LYS A 30 20.84 -11.80 -16.97
C LYS A 30 22.22 -12.45 -17.14
N PHE A 31 23.28 -11.66 -17.27
CA PHE A 31 24.65 -12.18 -17.38
C PHE A 31 25.23 -12.62 -16.02
N TYR A 32 24.79 -11.99 -14.92
CA TYR A 32 25.22 -12.34 -13.57
C TYR A 32 24.26 -13.37 -12.94
N LYS A 33 24.37 -14.63 -13.36
CA LYS A 33 23.62 -15.75 -12.73
C LYS A 33 24.17 -16.02 -11.32
N GLY A 34 23.63 -15.36 -10.31
CA GLY A 34 24.04 -15.56 -8.92
C GLY A 34 22.89 -15.34 -7.93
N LYS A 35 22.95 -16.07 -6.79
CA LYS A 35 21.91 -16.04 -5.75
C LYS A 35 21.87 -14.75 -4.91
N ASN A 36 22.89 -13.90 -4.96
CA ASN A 36 22.98 -12.68 -4.16
C ASN A 36 22.80 -11.43 -5.02
N TYR A 37 21.55 -11.07 -5.27
CA TYR A 37 21.17 -9.91 -6.09
C TYR A 37 21.75 -8.59 -5.58
N ASN A 38 21.87 -8.39 -4.26
CA ASN A 38 22.45 -7.16 -3.70
C ASN A 38 23.90 -6.95 -4.17
N LYS A 39 24.75 -7.99 -4.06
CA LYS A 39 26.14 -7.90 -4.53
C LYS A 39 26.25 -7.69 -6.04
N ILE A 40 25.35 -8.28 -6.80
CA ILE A 40 25.29 -8.12 -8.26
C ILE A 40 24.91 -6.68 -8.60
N ASP A 41 23.88 -6.14 -7.99
CA ASP A 41 23.39 -4.77 -8.23
C ASP A 41 24.44 -3.73 -7.85
N ILE A 42 25.19 -3.91 -6.75
CA ILE A 42 26.31 -3.04 -6.39
C ILE A 42 27.40 -3.07 -7.48
N LYS A 43 27.72 -4.27 -8.03
CA LYS A 43 28.69 -4.38 -9.14
C LYS A 43 28.17 -3.69 -10.41
N ILE A 44 26.90 -3.89 -10.74
CA ILE A 44 26.26 -3.22 -11.88
C ILE A 44 26.33 -1.70 -11.69
N GLY A 45 26.01 -1.19 -10.50
CA GLY A 45 26.11 0.24 -10.19
C GLY A 45 27.53 0.79 -10.41
N LYS A 46 28.56 0.07 -9.95
CA LYS A 46 29.96 0.44 -10.19
C LYS A 46 30.30 0.50 -11.68
N LEU A 47 29.88 -0.49 -12.46
CA LEU A 47 30.08 -0.51 -13.91
C LEU A 47 29.38 0.68 -14.60
N LEU A 48 28.13 0.94 -14.23
CA LEU A 48 27.39 2.08 -14.76
C LEU A 48 28.07 3.42 -14.41
N SER A 49 28.58 3.58 -13.19
CA SER A 49 29.32 4.77 -12.78
C SER A 49 30.55 5.03 -13.66
N ILE A 50 31.31 3.97 -13.98
CA ILE A 50 32.47 4.06 -14.86
C ILE A 50 32.04 4.37 -16.30
N PHE A 51 31.05 3.63 -16.82
CA PHE A 51 30.59 3.74 -18.20
C PHE A 51 30.03 5.11 -18.54
N PHE A 52 29.26 5.68 -17.63
CA PHE A 52 28.64 7.02 -17.80
C PHE A 52 29.55 8.16 -17.33
N GLY A 53 30.74 7.88 -16.80
CA GLY A 53 31.65 8.89 -16.30
C GLY A 53 31.04 9.77 -15.21
N ILE A 54 30.19 9.19 -14.37
CA ILE A 54 29.44 9.92 -13.35
C ILE A 54 30.40 10.41 -12.27
N LYS A 55 30.77 11.70 -12.36
CA LYS A 55 31.67 12.36 -11.41
C LYS A 55 30.94 13.26 -10.39
N ARG A 56 29.60 13.22 -10.37
CA ARG A 56 28.82 14.09 -9.48
C ARG A 56 28.92 13.58 -8.04
N ASP A 57 29.28 14.45 -7.13
CA ASP A 57 29.13 14.20 -5.69
C ASP A 57 27.63 14.29 -5.36
N VAL A 58 27.03 13.13 -5.17
CA VAL A 58 25.65 12.99 -4.70
C VAL A 58 25.72 12.68 -3.21
N ASN A 59 25.14 13.56 -2.40
CA ASN A 59 25.14 13.40 -0.94
C ASN A 59 23.99 12.49 -0.50
N ASN A 60 22.79 12.69 -1.06
CA ASN A 60 21.59 11.96 -0.66
C ASN A 60 20.85 11.43 -1.88
N ILE A 61 20.32 10.23 -1.75
CA ILE A 61 19.48 9.60 -2.76
C ILE A 61 18.20 9.14 -2.06
N ILE A 62 17.06 9.62 -2.58
CA ILE A 62 15.74 9.22 -2.09
C ILE A 62 15.11 8.35 -3.15
N THR A 63 14.71 7.14 -2.76
CA THR A 63 13.97 6.20 -3.61
C THR A 63 12.53 6.04 -3.11
N ILE A 64 11.65 5.66 -4.02
CA ILE A 64 10.35 5.10 -3.69
C ILE A 64 10.41 3.64 -4.10
N SER A 65 10.54 2.72 -3.14
CA SER A 65 10.90 1.32 -3.35
C SER A 65 12.43 1.07 -3.43
N GLN A 66 12.86 0.03 -2.72
CA GLN A 66 14.28 -0.33 -2.55
C GLN A 66 14.92 -0.95 -3.79
N SER A 67 14.15 -1.20 -4.84
CA SER A 67 14.56 -2.01 -6.00
C SER A 67 15.87 -1.59 -6.66
N PHE A 68 16.24 -0.32 -6.53
CA PHE A 68 17.46 0.26 -7.13
C PHE A 68 18.50 0.71 -6.12
N GLN A 69 18.23 0.63 -4.83
CA GLN A 69 19.16 1.17 -3.82
C GLN A 69 20.55 0.55 -3.90
N SER A 70 20.65 -0.76 -4.12
CA SER A 70 21.93 -1.44 -4.26
C SER A 70 22.71 -0.98 -5.50
N ILE A 71 22.01 -0.64 -6.59
CA ILE A 71 22.61 -0.08 -7.80
C ILE A 71 23.13 1.34 -7.49
N PHE A 72 22.31 2.17 -6.86
CA PHE A 72 22.72 3.51 -6.45
C PHE A 72 23.88 3.49 -5.46
N LYS A 73 23.89 2.54 -4.50
CA LYS A 73 25.04 2.35 -3.62
C LYS A 73 26.33 2.00 -4.38
N GLY A 74 26.20 1.24 -5.46
CA GLY A 74 27.33 0.95 -6.35
C GLY A 74 27.79 2.19 -7.16
N MET A 75 26.84 3.00 -7.64
CA MET A 75 27.11 4.22 -8.42
C MET A 75 27.67 5.36 -7.55
N PHE A 76 27.15 5.52 -6.34
CA PHE A 76 27.44 6.62 -5.43
C PHE A 76 27.76 6.07 -4.03
N PRO A 77 28.93 5.46 -3.81
CA PRO A 77 29.23 4.71 -2.59
C PRO A 77 29.22 5.57 -1.32
N LYS A 78 29.41 6.89 -1.45
CA LYS A 78 29.39 7.83 -0.33
C LYS A 78 27.99 8.43 -0.05
N ALA A 79 27.03 8.27 -0.95
CA ALA A 79 25.70 8.81 -0.77
C ALA A 79 24.96 8.10 0.37
N ILE A 80 24.21 8.89 1.12
CA ILE A 80 23.24 8.40 2.10
C ILE A 80 21.99 8.00 1.33
N LEU A 81 21.51 6.78 1.57
CA LEU A 81 20.33 6.25 0.92
C LEU A 81 19.13 6.40 1.82
N TYR A 82 18.06 6.94 1.29
CA TYR A 82 16.75 7.03 1.92
C TYR A 82 15.73 6.29 1.06
N ASP A 83 14.84 5.54 1.68
CA ASP A 83 13.68 4.99 1.01
C ASP A 83 12.41 5.60 1.57
N TYR A 84 11.64 6.28 0.73
CA TYR A 84 10.33 6.75 1.11
C TYR A 84 9.36 5.58 1.05
N GLN A 85 8.72 5.29 2.16
CA GLN A 85 7.82 4.16 2.31
C GLN A 85 6.85 4.06 1.13
N HIS A 86 6.70 2.86 0.58
CA HIS A 86 5.77 2.56 -0.50
C HIS A 86 4.77 1.49 -0.02
N GLY A 87 3.62 1.93 0.45
CA GLY A 87 2.56 1.04 0.90
C GLY A 87 2.74 0.47 2.32
N LEU A 88 1.99 -0.57 2.61
CA LEU A 88 1.95 -1.23 3.91
C LEU A 88 3.23 -2.06 4.13
N ILE A 89 3.81 -1.96 5.31
CA ILE A 89 4.93 -2.81 5.74
C ILE A 89 4.36 -4.04 6.45
N SER A 90 4.54 -5.21 5.90
CA SER A 90 4.07 -6.47 6.51
C SER A 90 5.19 -7.48 6.58
N SER A 91 4.99 -8.57 7.31
CA SER A 91 5.93 -9.71 7.40
C SER A 91 6.29 -10.29 6.04
N ASN A 92 5.41 -10.16 5.05
CA ASN A 92 5.60 -10.59 3.66
C ASN A 92 6.16 -9.48 2.74
N TYR A 93 6.44 -8.30 3.28
CA TYR A 93 6.95 -7.18 2.49
C TYR A 93 8.48 -7.22 2.39
N TYR A 94 9.00 -7.94 1.41
CA TYR A 94 10.44 -8.15 1.18
C TYR A 94 11.26 -6.87 0.98
N GLY A 95 10.65 -5.70 0.94
CA GLY A 95 11.33 -4.41 0.87
C GLY A 95 12.12 -4.08 2.13
N TYR A 96 11.59 -4.34 3.31
CA TYR A 96 12.22 -4.06 4.61
C TYR A 96 12.36 -5.29 5.47
N VAL A 97 11.52 -6.29 5.25
CA VAL A 97 11.31 -7.43 6.12
C VAL A 97 11.58 -8.73 5.37
N ASN A 98 12.14 -9.71 6.06
CA ASN A 98 12.26 -11.09 5.59
C ASN A 98 11.77 -12.04 6.70
N GLY A 99 10.50 -12.40 6.65
CA GLY A 99 9.83 -13.08 7.76
C GLY A 99 9.74 -12.16 8.99
N ASN A 100 10.40 -12.52 10.09
CA ASN A 100 10.47 -11.69 11.30
C ASN A 100 11.81 -10.96 11.45
N THR A 101 12.64 -10.88 10.41
CA THR A 101 13.97 -10.26 10.47
C THR A 101 14.07 -9.06 9.55
N VAL A 102 15.00 -8.16 9.81
CA VAL A 102 15.35 -7.05 8.91
C VAL A 102 15.93 -7.62 7.61
N ALA A 103 15.47 -7.11 6.46
CA ALA A 103 15.95 -7.55 5.17
C ALA A 103 17.45 -7.23 4.97
N GLU A 104 18.23 -8.23 4.56
CA GLU A 104 19.70 -8.16 4.47
C GLU A 104 20.21 -6.98 3.63
N HIS A 105 19.50 -6.63 2.56
CA HIS A 105 19.90 -5.53 1.69
C HIS A 105 19.75 -4.15 2.35
N ILE A 106 18.83 -3.97 3.28
CA ILE A 106 18.69 -2.76 4.09
C ILE A 106 19.95 -2.53 4.91
N LEU A 107 20.38 -3.55 5.65
CA LEU A 107 21.59 -3.50 6.46
C LEU A 107 22.84 -3.26 5.61
N LYS A 108 22.99 -4.00 4.50
CA LYS A 108 24.16 -3.89 3.60
C LYS A 108 24.26 -2.57 2.88
N ASN A 109 23.13 -1.98 2.50
CA ASN A 109 23.10 -0.68 1.86
C ASN A 109 23.19 0.48 2.86
N GLN A 110 23.03 0.21 4.16
CA GLN A 110 22.89 1.23 5.19
C GLN A 110 21.74 2.19 4.86
N SER A 111 20.59 1.61 4.51
CA SER A 111 19.44 2.36 4.02
C SER A 111 18.66 2.98 5.19
N ASN A 112 18.39 4.27 5.09
CA ASN A 112 17.44 4.95 5.98
C ASN A 112 16.02 4.81 5.41
N VAL A 113 15.02 4.77 6.28
CA VAL A 113 13.61 4.64 5.88
C VAL A 113 12.83 5.87 6.34
N LEU A 114 12.14 6.50 5.39
CA LEU A 114 11.25 7.63 5.62
C LEU A 114 9.83 7.09 5.72
N LEU A 115 9.26 7.09 6.90
CA LEU A 115 8.02 6.39 7.23
C LEU A 115 6.81 7.31 7.26
N TYR A 116 5.65 6.74 6.96
CA TYR A 116 4.37 7.44 6.98
C TYR A 116 3.84 7.70 8.40
N GLY A 117 4.19 6.87 9.39
CA GLY A 117 3.70 7.02 10.75
C GLY A 117 4.42 6.14 11.77
N GLN A 118 4.19 6.46 13.04
CA GLN A 118 4.83 5.79 14.16
C GLN A 118 4.49 4.30 14.23
N GLY A 119 3.28 3.90 13.81
CA GLY A 119 2.89 2.48 13.78
C GLY A 119 3.80 1.63 12.90
N PHE A 120 4.24 2.15 11.74
CA PHE A 120 5.20 1.46 10.88
C PHE A 120 6.59 1.41 11.52
N ARG A 121 7.02 2.48 12.21
CA ARG A 121 8.29 2.47 12.94
C ARG A 121 8.29 1.42 14.04
N ASN A 122 7.22 1.34 14.82
CA ASN A 122 7.07 0.35 15.87
C ASN A 122 7.14 -1.09 15.31
N LYS A 123 6.51 -1.33 14.15
CA LYS A 123 6.60 -2.62 13.45
C LYS A 123 8.04 -2.97 13.06
N LEU A 124 8.79 -2.03 12.50
CA LEU A 124 10.19 -2.26 12.12
C LEU A 124 11.08 -2.51 13.34
N LEU A 125 10.87 -1.78 14.43
CA LEU A 125 11.60 -1.96 15.68
C LEU A 125 11.31 -3.30 16.38
N SER A 126 10.15 -3.89 16.14
CA SER A 126 9.77 -5.20 16.70
C SER A 126 10.38 -6.41 15.99
N LEU A 127 11.10 -6.22 14.88
CA LEU A 127 11.76 -7.29 14.14
C LEU A 127 13.04 -7.75 14.84
N ASP A 128 13.47 -8.97 14.55
CA ASP A 128 14.80 -9.44 14.93
C ASP A 128 15.86 -8.62 14.17
N GLY A 129 16.74 -7.94 14.90
CA GLY A 129 17.65 -6.94 14.34
C GLY A 129 17.02 -5.57 14.11
N GLY A 130 15.81 -5.35 14.64
CA GLY A 130 15.04 -4.10 14.48
C GLY A 130 15.69 -2.89 15.15
N GLU A 131 16.63 -3.09 16.09
CA GLU A 131 17.45 -2.02 16.69
C GLU A 131 18.16 -1.17 15.64
N TYR A 132 18.44 -1.71 14.45
CA TYR A 132 18.95 -0.96 13.32
C TYR A 132 18.09 0.27 12.99
N PHE A 133 16.79 0.15 13.11
CA PHE A 133 15.84 1.21 12.78
C PHE A 133 15.70 2.30 13.84
N GLU A 134 16.34 2.16 15.00
CA GLU A 134 16.37 3.24 16.00
C GLU A 134 17.00 4.51 15.40
N GLU A 135 18.13 4.35 14.69
CA GLU A 135 18.87 5.44 14.04
C GLU A 135 18.58 5.58 12.53
N HIS A 136 18.00 4.56 11.90
CA HIS A 136 17.79 4.49 10.44
C HIS A 136 16.33 4.56 10.02
N SER A 137 15.40 5.00 10.88
CA SER A 137 14.01 5.23 10.51
C SER A 137 13.50 6.58 11.03
N PHE A 138 12.83 7.32 10.15
CA PHE A 138 12.36 8.67 10.40
C PHE A 138 10.89 8.79 10.04
N VAL A 139 10.04 9.15 10.99
CA VAL A 139 8.61 9.35 10.76
C VAL A 139 8.41 10.76 10.22
N ILE A 140 8.36 10.88 8.91
CA ILE A 140 8.19 12.16 8.21
C ILE A 140 6.74 12.42 7.80
N GLY A 141 5.87 11.42 7.97
CA GLY A 141 4.48 11.49 7.57
C GLY A 141 4.23 11.18 6.09
N SER A 142 2.97 11.20 5.74
CA SER A 142 2.46 10.83 4.42
C SER A 142 1.99 12.07 3.66
N ILE A 143 2.29 12.16 2.36
CA ILE A 143 1.85 13.23 1.46
C ILE A 143 0.38 13.10 1.03
N TYR A 144 -0.33 12.10 1.53
CA TYR A 144 -1.75 11.91 1.23
C TYR A 144 -2.62 13.04 1.81
N LYS A 145 -3.82 13.18 1.26
CA LYS A 145 -4.81 14.18 1.71
C LYS A 145 -5.13 14.03 3.21
N ASP A 146 -5.40 15.14 3.85
CA ASP A 146 -5.84 15.16 5.24
C ASP A 146 -7.20 14.46 5.44
N TYR A 147 -7.47 14.07 6.69
CA TYR A 147 -8.73 13.45 7.07
C TYR A 147 -9.88 14.45 6.98
N THR A 148 -10.94 14.08 6.28
CA THR A 148 -12.18 14.85 6.25
C THR A 148 -13.03 14.59 7.50
N LYS A 149 -14.09 15.38 7.67
CA LYS A 149 -15.04 15.15 8.76
C LYS A 149 -15.73 13.79 8.56
N PRO A 150 -15.76 12.92 9.59
CA PRO A 150 -16.41 11.63 9.51
C PRO A 150 -17.89 11.73 9.12
N LYS A 151 -18.34 10.80 8.27
CA LYS A 151 -19.78 10.60 8.05
C LYS A 151 -20.43 10.11 9.34
N VAL A 152 -21.63 10.54 9.59
CA VAL A 152 -22.30 10.28 10.89
C VAL A 152 -23.43 9.27 10.82
N THR A 153 -23.84 8.91 9.60
CA THR A 153 -24.92 7.96 9.34
C THR A 153 -24.56 7.04 8.17
N PHE A 154 -25.07 5.84 8.21
CA PHE A 154 -25.00 4.89 7.10
C PHE A 154 -26.15 5.18 6.12
N ASN A 155 -25.85 5.39 4.85
CA ASN A 155 -26.83 5.71 3.82
C ASN A 155 -27.25 4.51 2.95
N GLY A 156 -26.90 3.28 3.34
CA GLY A 156 -27.20 2.07 2.58
C GLY A 156 -26.19 1.76 1.45
N ASN A 157 -25.35 2.70 1.03
CA ASN A 157 -24.40 2.52 -0.07
C ASN A 157 -23.03 2.10 0.45
N ILE A 158 -22.51 1.02 -0.11
CA ILE A 158 -21.23 0.39 0.25
C ILE A 158 -20.32 0.35 -0.97
N LEU A 159 -19.12 0.89 -0.86
CA LEU A 159 -18.06 0.68 -1.84
C LEU A 159 -17.36 -0.64 -1.54
N PHE A 160 -17.44 -1.60 -2.45
CA PHE A 160 -16.70 -2.85 -2.34
C PHE A 160 -15.52 -2.86 -3.32
N THR A 161 -14.30 -2.69 -2.81
CA THR A 161 -13.09 -2.82 -3.61
C THR A 161 -12.68 -4.27 -3.71
N LEU A 162 -12.78 -4.80 -4.91
CA LEU A 162 -12.45 -6.20 -5.22
C LEU A 162 -10.94 -6.39 -5.30
N GLN A 163 -10.47 -7.56 -4.88
CA GLN A 163 -9.05 -7.93 -4.87
C GLN A 163 -8.73 -9.07 -5.87
N PHE A 164 -9.48 -9.16 -6.95
CA PHE A 164 -9.14 -10.06 -8.05
C PHE A 164 -7.97 -9.50 -8.84
N THR A 165 -6.89 -10.27 -8.95
CA THR A 165 -5.67 -9.84 -9.67
C THR A 165 -5.04 -10.98 -10.45
N LYS A 166 -4.32 -10.66 -11.53
CA LYS A 166 -3.51 -11.64 -12.28
C LYS A 166 -2.28 -12.13 -11.52
N SER A 167 -1.92 -11.45 -10.42
CA SER A 167 -0.81 -11.88 -9.55
C SER A 167 -1.21 -13.05 -8.65
N HIS A 168 -2.50 -13.25 -8.43
CA HIS A 168 -3.01 -14.39 -7.70
C HIS A 168 -3.07 -15.63 -8.58
N SER A 169 -3.01 -16.81 -7.97
CA SER A 169 -3.34 -18.04 -8.69
C SER A 169 -4.82 -18.05 -9.09
N LYS A 170 -5.16 -18.87 -10.07
CA LYS A 170 -6.55 -19.05 -10.48
C LYS A 170 -7.40 -19.55 -9.30
N GLU A 171 -6.91 -20.54 -8.58
CA GLU A 171 -7.59 -21.15 -7.44
C GLU A 171 -7.89 -20.14 -6.34
N PHE A 172 -6.98 -19.17 -6.11
CA PHE A 172 -7.21 -18.12 -5.14
C PHE A 172 -8.27 -17.12 -5.60
N ASN A 173 -8.25 -16.72 -6.87
CA ASN A 173 -9.29 -15.85 -7.42
C ASN A 173 -10.66 -16.55 -7.44
N ASP A 174 -10.72 -17.85 -7.78
CA ASP A 174 -11.95 -18.65 -7.72
C ASP A 174 -12.50 -18.72 -6.29
N LEU A 175 -11.64 -18.93 -5.29
CA LEU A 175 -12.03 -18.91 -3.88
C LEU A 175 -12.62 -17.55 -3.45
N LEU A 176 -11.98 -16.44 -3.86
CA LEU A 176 -12.49 -15.10 -3.56
C LEU A 176 -13.86 -14.87 -4.20
N LEU A 177 -14.05 -15.34 -5.44
CA LEU A 177 -15.32 -15.24 -6.14
C LEU A 177 -16.43 -16.03 -5.42
N ASP A 178 -16.15 -17.28 -5.09
CA ASP A 178 -17.09 -18.15 -4.36
C ASP A 178 -17.51 -17.52 -3.03
N LYS A 179 -16.55 -17.00 -2.26
CA LYS A 179 -16.83 -16.32 -0.98
C LYS A 179 -17.63 -15.03 -1.16
N THR A 180 -17.37 -14.31 -2.24
CA THR A 180 -18.15 -13.10 -2.58
C THR A 180 -19.60 -13.48 -2.90
N ILE A 181 -19.82 -14.53 -3.71
CA ILE A 181 -21.15 -15.05 -4.04
C ILE A 181 -21.88 -15.53 -2.75
N GLU A 182 -21.22 -16.33 -1.89
CA GLU A 182 -21.79 -16.73 -0.60
C GLU A 182 -22.23 -15.53 0.25
N CYS A 183 -21.45 -14.45 0.25
CA CYS A 183 -21.79 -13.22 0.96
C CYS A 183 -23.02 -12.53 0.35
N PHE A 184 -23.08 -12.44 -0.98
CA PHE A 184 -24.21 -11.83 -1.70
C PHE A 184 -25.50 -12.63 -1.53
N ASP A 185 -25.44 -13.95 -1.55
CA ASP A 185 -26.58 -14.81 -1.28
C ASP A 185 -27.14 -14.60 0.15
N LYS A 186 -26.26 -14.41 1.12
CA LYS A 186 -26.67 -14.07 2.50
C LYS A 186 -27.32 -12.67 2.55
N ILE A 187 -26.73 -11.65 1.89
CA ILE A 187 -27.33 -10.31 1.79
C ILE A 187 -28.74 -10.40 1.23
N LYS A 188 -28.91 -11.12 0.12
CA LYS A 188 -30.21 -11.36 -0.52
C LYS A 188 -31.19 -12.08 0.42
N SER A 189 -30.75 -13.15 1.09
CA SER A 189 -31.61 -13.95 1.98
C SER A 189 -32.08 -13.16 3.20
N TYR A 190 -31.25 -12.28 3.75
CA TYR A 190 -31.60 -11.40 4.87
C TYR A 190 -32.37 -10.15 4.45
N LYS A 191 -32.57 -9.91 3.12
CA LYS A 191 -33.25 -8.74 2.55
C LYS A 191 -32.71 -7.42 3.12
N LEU A 192 -31.38 -7.32 3.21
CA LEU A 192 -30.72 -6.11 3.69
C LEU A 192 -30.94 -4.97 2.66
N ASP A 193 -31.37 -3.81 3.16
CA ASP A 193 -31.56 -2.62 2.31
C ASP A 193 -30.20 -1.92 2.10
N ILE A 194 -29.40 -2.47 1.19
CA ILE A 194 -28.07 -1.96 0.85
C ILE A 194 -27.84 -2.03 -0.66
N VAL A 195 -26.94 -1.17 -1.13
CA VAL A 195 -26.43 -1.19 -2.51
C VAL A 195 -24.91 -1.35 -2.47
N LEU A 196 -24.39 -2.36 -3.16
CA LEU A 196 -22.97 -2.60 -3.31
C LEU A 196 -22.46 -1.98 -4.62
N TYR A 197 -21.56 -1.03 -4.54
CA TYR A 197 -20.83 -0.45 -5.66
C TYR A 197 -19.50 -1.19 -5.80
N LEU A 198 -19.40 -2.08 -6.80
CA LEU A 198 -18.19 -2.89 -7.02
C LEU A 198 -17.16 -2.06 -7.79
N LYS A 199 -15.92 -2.07 -7.27
CA LYS A 199 -14.78 -1.44 -7.90
C LYS A 199 -13.65 -2.45 -8.07
N GLU A 200 -13.35 -2.77 -9.31
CA GLU A 200 -12.21 -3.61 -9.65
C GLU A 200 -10.88 -2.85 -9.48
N HIS A 201 -9.79 -3.59 -9.33
CA HIS A 201 -8.47 -3.00 -9.28
C HIS A 201 -8.11 -2.42 -10.67
N PRO A 202 -7.67 -1.15 -10.80
CA PRO A 202 -7.48 -0.49 -12.11
C PRO A 202 -6.56 -1.23 -13.08
N ARG A 203 -5.57 -1.97 -12.57
CA ARG A 203 -4.65 -2.77 -13.42
C ARG A 203 -5.28 -4.06 -13.95
N PHE A 204 -6.41 -4.47 -13.45
CA PHE A 204 -6.99 -5.79 -13.68
C PHE A 204 -8.47 -5.73 -14.03
N GLU A 205 -8.98 -4.55 -14.40
CA GLU A 205 -10.34 -4.36 -14.90
C GLU A 205 -10.62 -5.33 -16.06
N ASN A 206 -11.77 -5.97 -16.03
CA ASN A 206 -12.22 -6.96 -17.02
C ASN A 206 -11.26 -8.17 -17.22
N CYS A 207 -10.39 -8.46 -16.24
CA CYS A 207 -9.45 -9.57 -16.36
C CYS A 207 -10.01 -10.92 -15.89
N LEU A 208 -11.12 -10.90 -15.18
CA LEU A 208 -11.78 -12.08 -14.61
C LEU A 208 -13.28 -12.01 -14.87
N ALA A 209 -13.93 -13.17 -14.88
CA ALA A 209 -15.37 -13.29 -15.10
C ALA A 209 -16.15 -12.87 -13.84
N THR A 210 -16.14 -11.56 -13.54
CA THR A 210 -16.89 -10.96 -12.42
C THR A 210 -18.33 -10.62 -12.77
N ASP A 211 -18.75 -10.84 -14.03
CA ASP A 211 -20.10 -10.51 -14.55
C ASP A 211 -21.21 -11.11 -13.70
N ILE A 212 -21.00 -12.32 -13.18
CA ILE A 212 -21.97 -13.02 -12.31
C ILE A 212 -22.31 -12.21 -11.05
N LEU A 213 -21.41 -11.36 -10.58
CA LEU A 213 -21.66 -10.52 -9.39
C LEU A 213 -22.67 -9.40 -9.69
N TYR A 214 -22.81 -9.00 -10.95
CA TYR A 214 -23.76 -7.98 -11.38
C TYR A 214 -25.18 -8.52 -11.67
N GLU A 215 -25.40 -9.83 -11.50
CA GLU A 215 -26.75 -10.43 -11.60
C GLU A 215 -27.60 -10.15 -10.35
N TYR A 216 -26.99 -9.64 -9.27
CA TYR A 216 -27.72 -9.26 -8.05
C TYR A 216 -28.24 -7.81 -8.16
N ASP A 217 -29.53 -7.62 -7.89
CA ASP A 217 -30.28 -6.36 -8.04
C ASP A 217 -29.71 -5.21 -7.19
N PHE A 218 -29.06 -5.55 -6.07
CA PHE A 218 -28.42 -4.60 -5.17
C PHE A 218 -26.96 -4.29 -5.54
N VAL A 219 -26.44 -4.86 -6.64
CA VAL A 219 -25.07 -4.64 -7.11
C VAL A 219 -25.05 -3.64 -8.25
N LYS A 220 -24.12 -2.69 -8.20
CA LYS A 220 -23.91 -1.67 -9.22
C LYS A 220 -22.43 -1.49 -9.52
N CYS A 221 -22.11 -1.01 -10.72
CA CYS A 221 -20.77 -0.56 -11.04
C CYS A 221 -20.43 0.71 -10.24
N ALA A 222 -19.25 0.75 -9.63
CA ALA A 222 -18.78 1.93 -8.91
C ALA A 222 -18.37 3.04 -9.91
N PRO A 223 -18.44 4.32 -9.51
CA PRO A 223 -17.82 5.41 -10.26
C PRO A 223 -16.34 5.14 -10.55
N HIS A 224 -15.86 5.68 -11.68
CA HIS A 224 -14.45 5.49 -12.07
C HIS A 224 -13.47 6.11 -11.08
N ASN A 225 -13.79 7.30 -10.58
CA ASN A 225 -12.95 8.02 -9.60
C ASN A 225 -13.28 7.58 -8.17
N LEU A 226 -12.26 7.41 -7.32
CA LEU A 226 -12.43 7.05 -5.90
C LEU A 226 -13.10 8.17 -5.09
N ASP A 227 -12.82 9.43 -5.39
CA ASP A 227 -13.44 10.56 -4.68
C ASP A 227 -14.97 10.53 -4.88
N ASP A 228 -15.44 10.26 -6.11
CA ASP A 228 -16.88 10.11 -6.42
C ASP A 228 -17.50 8.90 -5.68
N CYS A 229 -16.74 7.80 -5.56
CA CYS A 229 -17.18 6.65 -4.78
C CYS A 229 -17.36 7.01 -3.30
N PHE A 230 -16.43 7.79 -2.75
CA PHE A 230 -16.48 8.20 -1.35
C PHE A 230 -17.59 9.25 -1.07
N GLU A 231 -17.97 10.05 -2.06
CA GLU A 231 -19.14 10.91 -1.96
C GLU A 231 -20.44 10.08 -1.91
N LEU A 232 -20.56 9.09 -2.77
CA LEU A 232 -21.73 8.25 -2.94
C LEU A 232 -21.94 7.27 -1.79
N CYS A 233 -20.86 6.63 -1.31
CA CYS A 233 -20.90 5.56 -0.32
C CYS A 233 -20.63 6.07 1.09
N SER A 234 -21.19 5.42 2.09
CA SER A 234 -20.93 5.70 3.50
C SER A 234 -20.22 4.54 4.21
N LEU A 235 -20.00 3.42 3.54
CA LEU A 235 -19.22 2.28 4.03
C LEU A 235 -18.28 1.82 2.93
N HIS A 236 -17.08 1.43 3.32
CA HIS A 236 -16.14 0.71 2.47
C HIS A 236 -16.08 -0.75 2.93
N MET A 237 -15.97 -1.67 1.98
CA MET A 237 -15.77 -3.09 2.20
C MET A 237 -14.61 -3.57 1.35
N THR A 238 -13.75 -4.41 1.90
CA THR A 238 -12.64 -4.99 1.17
C THR A 238 -12.08 -6.21 1.88
N GLU A 239 -11.33 -7.03 1.16
CA GLU A 239 -10.53 -8.09 1.75
C GLU A 239 -9.26 -7.52 2.40
N TYR A 240 -8.40 -6.86 1.62
CA TYR A 240 -7.14 -6.29 2.10
C TYR A 240 -6.64 -5.09 1.27
N SER A 241 -7.53 -4.36 0.60
CA SER A 241 -7.12 -3.20 -0.19
C SER A 241 -6.59 -2.04 0.64
N SER A 242 -5.53 -1.39 0.19
CA SER A 242 -5.03 -0.15 0.77
C SER A 242 -6.00 1.04 0.64
N VAL A 243 -7.03 0.94 -0.20
CA VAL A 243 -8.15 1.89 -0.28
C VAL A 243 -8.85 2.08 1.08
N LEU A 244 -8.68 1.12 2.00
CA LEU A 244 -9.06 1.26 3.41
C LEU A 244 -8.56 2.59 4.02
N PHE A 245 -7.33 2.98 3.78
CA PHE A 245 -6.79 4.24 4.31
C PHE A 245 -7.37 5.47 3.63
N ASP A 246 -7.67 5.38 2.33
CA ASP A 246 -8.31 6.47 1.60
C ASP A 246 -9.77 6.66 2.04
N SER A 247 -10.49 5.56 2.27
CA SER A 247 -11.86 5.60 2.81
C SER A 247 -11.90 6.21 4.20
N LEU A 248 -10.97 5.87 5.08
CA LEU A 248 -10.89 6.45 6.43
C LEU A 248 -10.56 7.95 6.40
N ARG A 249 -9.70 8.38 5.44
CA ARG A 249 -9.46 9.83 5.21
C ARG A 249 -10.70 10.54 4.70
N ALA A 250 -11.47 9.89 3.84
CA ALA A 250 -12.76 10.39 3.38
C ALA A 250 -13.86 10.35 4.46
N GLY A 251 -13.53 9.93 5.69
CA GLY A 251 -14.49 9.84 6.79
C GLY A 251 -15.46 8.67 6.70
N ILE A 252 -15.08 7.60 6.00
CA ILE A 252 -15.90 6.41 5.75
C ILE A 252 -15.25 5.20 6.43
N PRO A 253 -15.98 4.47 7.31
CA PRO A 253 -15.45 3.28 7.95
C PRO A 253 -15.31 2.11 6.97
N THR A 254 -14.43 1.17 7.31
CA THR A 254 -14.19 -0.04 6.53
C THR A 254 -14.62 -1.29 7.28
N VAL A 255 -15.23 -2.22 6.54
CA VAL A 255 -15.48 -3.61 6.96
C VAL A 255 -14.55 -4.51 6.16
N LEU A 256 -13.72 -5.31 6.86
CA LEU A 256 -12.94 -6.37 6.24
C LEU A 256 -13.84 -7.60 6.03
N THR A 257 -13.72 -8.22 4.85
CA THR A 257 -14.61 -9.32 4.46
C THR A 257 -14.30 -10.63 5.15
N ALA A 258 -13.06 -10.83 5.60
CA ALA A 258 -12.62 -12.06 6.23
C ALA A 258 -12.79 -13.34 5.37
N PHE A 259 -12.68 -13.23 4.06
CA PHE A 259 -12.82 -14.34 3.13
C PHE A 259 -11.55 -15.22 3.09
N THR A 260 -10.38 -14.61 3.27
CA THR A 260 -9.08 -15.28 3.21
C THR A 260 -8.19 -14.86 4.38
N LYS A 261 -7.01 -15.47 4.46
CA LYS A 261 -6.03 -15.13 5.51
C LYS A 261 -5.24 -13.85 5.22
N GLU A 262 -5.27 -13.34 4.00
CA GLU A 262 -4.54 -12.12 3.60
C GLU A 262 -5.02 -10.89 4.35
N MET A 263 -6.28 -10.86 4.77
CA MET A 263 -6.80 -9.81 5.65
C MET A 263 -6.11 -9.75 7.01
N ASP A 264 -5.53 -10.87 7.45
CA ASP A 264 -4.87 -10.99 8.76
C ASP A 264 -3.73 -9.96 8.93
N ILE A 265 -3.21 -9.41 7.82
CA ILE A 265 -2.21 -8.33 7.85
C ILE A 265 -2.73 -7.14 8.67
N TYR A 266 -3.96 -6.70 8.43
CA TYR A 266 -4.52 -5.56 9.14
C TYR A 266 -4.89 -5.89 10.59
N GLU A 267 -5.46 -7.05 10.83
CA GLU A 267 -5.91 -7.46 12.17
C GLU A 267 -4.74 -7.95 13.02
N ASN A 268 -3.91 -8.85 12.49
CA ASN A 268 -2.87 -9.52 13.28
C ASN A 268 -1.57 -8.72 13.37
N GLU A 269 -1.20 -7.95 12.34
CA GLU A 269 0.04 -7.19 12.37
C GLU A 269 -0.14 -5.74 12.82
N TYR A 270 -1.34 -5.18 12.68
CA TYR A 270 -1.62 -3.77 12.96
C TYR A 270 -2.81 -3.54 13.89
N ASN A 271 -3.41 -4.59 14.45
CA ASN A 271 -4.54 -4.48 15.38
C ASN A 271 -5.68 -3.61 14.83
N PHE A 272 -6.04 -3.80 13.56
CA PHE A 272 -7.17 -3.08 12.97
C PHE A 272 -8.41 -3.27 13.84
N PRO A 273 -9.13 -2.20 14.19
CA PRO A 273 -10.29 -2.30 15.08
C PRO A 273 -11.49 -2.89 14.34
N SER A 274 -11.38 -4.16 13.98
CA SER A 274 -12.51 -4.97 13.51
C SER A 274 -13.27 -5.51 14.71
N ASN A 275 -14.55 -5.77 14.51
CA ASN A 275 -15.28 -6.59 15.47
C ASN A 275 -15.23 -8.04 14.93
N GLU A 276 -14.97 -9.01 15.77
CA GLU A 276 -14.92 -10.46 15.44
C GLU A 276 -16.29 -11.05 15.03
N ILE A 277 -17.13 -10.28 14.36
CA ILE A 277 -18.47 -10.67 13.91
C ILE A 277 -18.50 -10.75 12.38
N SER A 278 -19.39 -11.58 11.86
CA SER A 278 -19.53 -11.76 10.41
C SER A 278 -19.88 -10.45 9.70
N VAL A 279 -19.55 -10.36 8.40
CA VAL A 279 -19.89 -9.21 7.54
C VAL A 279 -21.39 -8.87 7.63
N ILE A 280 -22.25 -9.89 7.63
CA ILE A 280 -23.71 -9.70 7.70
C ILE A 280 -24.13 -9.09 9.03
N GLU A 281 -23.57 -9.54 10.14
CA GLU A 281 -23.86 -8.96 11.45
C GLU A 281 -23.34 -7.53 11.56
N LYS A 282 -22.18 -7.24 10.96
CA LYS A 282 -21.69 -5.85 10.84
C LYS A 282 -22.67 -4.96 10.08
N PHE A 283 -23.22 -5.45 8.95
CA PHE A 283 -24.23 -4.70 8.18
C PHE A 283 -25.52 -4.45 8.95
N LYS A 284 -25.94 -5.34 9.83
CA LYS A 284 -27.08 -5.10 10.73
C LYS A 284 -26.75 -4.06 11.81
N GLN A 285 -25.57 -4.13 12.41
CA GLN A 285 -25.16 -3.22 13.48
C GLN A 285 -24.92 -1.78 13.00
N ILE A 286 -24.39 -1.59 11.81
CA ILE A 286 -24.12 -0.24 11.27
C ILE A 286 -25.40 0.55 10.92
N GLN A 287 -26.57 -0.09 10.93
CA GLN A 287 -27.85 0.60 10.86
C GLN A 287 -28.10 1.47 12.12
N ASP A 288 -27.43 1.14 13.24
CA ASP A 288 -27.41 1.98 14.44
C ASP A 288 -26.33 3.08 14.28
N ASP A 289 -26.77 4.34 14.23
CA ASP A 289 -25.90 5.50 14.10
C ASP A 289 -24.83 5.59 15.21
N SER A 290 -25.15 5.12 16.42
CA SER A 290 -24.21 5.14 17.55
C SER A 290 -23.09 4.14 17.33
N PHE A 291 -23.42 2.93 16.84
CA PHE A 291 -22.43 1.92 16.48
C PHE A 291 -21.56 2.40 15.31
N TYR A 292 -22.19 2.92 14.26
CA TYR A 292 -21.51 3.45 13.08
C TYR A 292 -20.49 4.55 13.45
N LYS A 293 -20.91 5.54 14.26
CA LYS A 293 -20.04 6.61 14.75
C LYS A 293 -18.86 6.10 15.58
N LYS A 294 -19.11 5.13 16.47
CA LYS A 294 -18.04 4.53 17.28
C LYS A 294 -17.03 3.79 16.40
N MET A 295 -17.49 3.08 15.38
CA MET A 295 -16.63 2.35 14.45
C MET A 295 -15.69 3.29 13.70
N ILE A 296 -16.23 4.33 13.04
CA ILE A 296 -15.39 5.27 12.26
C ILE A 296 -14.39 6.02 13.14
N VAL A 297 -14.78 6.47 14.34
CA VAL A 297 -13.87 7.16 15.27
C VAL A 297 -12.69 6.27 15.67
N LYS A 298 -12.95 5.00 15.99
CA LYS A 298 -11.89 4.03 16.34
C LYS A 298 -10.94 3.78 15.14
N GLN A 299 -11.50 3.60 13.96
CA GLN A 299 -10.73 3.31 12.75
C GLN A 299 -9.89 4.51 12.28
N ILE A 300 -10.42 5.72 12.36
CA ILE A 300 -9.65 6.94 12.07
C ILE A 300 -8.50 7.11 13.07
N LYS A 301 -8.74 6.86 14.36
CA LYS A 301 -7.69 6.93 15.38
C LYS A 301 -6.56 5.96 15.04
N TRP A 302 -6.89 4.72 14.74
CA TRP A 302 -5.95 3.68 14.33
C TRP A 302 -5.17 4.09 13.06
N SER A 303 -5.87 4.56 12.04
CA SER A 303 -5.24 4.96 10.78
C SER A 303 -4.24 6.12 10.95
N LYS A 304 -4.51 7.05 11.86
CA LYS A 304 -3.61 8.18 12.16
C LYS A 304 -2.29 7.77 12.80
N GLU A 305 -2.23 6.63 13.46
CA GLU A 305 -0.98 6.06 14.00
C GLU A 305 -0.08 5.51 12.88
N LEU A 306 -0.69 5.09 11.75
CA LEU A 306 0.02 4.57 10.58
C LEU A 306 0.32 5.64 9.54
N TYR A 307 -0.55 6.62 9.39
CA TYR A 307 -0.43 7.67 8.38
C TYR A 307 -0.55 9.05 9.04
N GLU A 308 0.57 9.58 9.51
CA GLU A 308 0.67 10.92 10.07
C GLU A 308 0.73 11.97 8.94
N PRO A 309 0.34 13.22 9.21
CA PRO A 309 0.50 14.32 8.26
C PRO A 309 1.98 14.54 7.92
N PHE A 310 2.27 14.88 6.66
CA PHE A 310 3.63 15.13 6.21
C PHE A 310 4.26 16.33 6.92
N ASN A 311 5.42 16.12 7.53
CA ASN A 311 6.20 17.14 8.22
C ASN A 311 7.40 17.58 7.36
N GLU A 312 7.16 18.56 6.49
CA GLU A 312 8.19 19.07 5.57
C GLU A 312 9.43 19.59 6.30
N LYS A 313 9.25 20.29 7.42
CA LYS A 313 10.39 20.82 8.18
C LYS A 313 11.30 19.71 8.68
N TYR A 314 10.73 18.69 9.29
CA TYR A 314 11.49 17.54 9.79
C TYR A 314 12.12 16.72 8.65
N PHE A 315 11.39 16.54 7.54
CA PHE A 315 11.95 15.91 6.34
C PHE A 315 13.22 16.61 5.86
N ILE A 316 13.20 17.96 5.77
CA ILE A 316 14.37 18.76 5.37
C ILE A 316 15.52 18.62 6.37
N GLU A 317 15.23 18.51 7.68
CA GLU A 317 16.25 18.30 8.72
C GLU A 317 16.92 16.92 8.57
N VAL A 318 16.14 15.88 8.28
CA VAL A 318 16.64 14.50 8.12
C VAL A 318 17.54 14.33 6.89
N ILE A 319 17.27 15.04 5.80
CA ILE A 319 18.03 14.89 4.54
C ILE A 319 19.17 15.90 4.38
N LYS A 320 19.38 16.82 5.32
CA LYS A 320 20.53 17.72 5.33
C LYS A 320 21.78 17.03 5.85
#